data_368b64a4faed489f09a1e6df8d4e90bf
#
_entry.id   368b64a4faed489f09a1e6df8d4e90bf
#
_cell.length_a   1.000
_cell.length_b   1.000
_cell.length_c   1.000
_cell.angle_alpha   90.00
_cell.angle_beta   90.00
_cell.angle_gamma   90.00
#
_symmetry.space_group_name_H-M   'P 1'
#
loop_
_entity.id
_entity.type
_entity.pdbx_description
1 polymer ?
#
loop_
_entity_poly.entity_id
_entity_poly.type
_entity_poly.pdbx_seq_one_letter_code
_entity_poly.pdbx_strand_id
1 'polypeptide(L)'
;MVIVASVCVAAILGGANQAPPPAAAAPEKEAREAVAQFYIALNAMFTGDIKPMNDVWSHAADVTYMGPAGGYQIGWKNVGEEWGRQAAMKLGGKIEPSDIHVIAIGGALAIVSNYEKGENLDATGKKIPVSIRATTTFRCEGGKWKMIGHHTDVLPSLAK
;
A
#
# COMPACT_ATOMS: atom_id res chain seq x y z
N MET A 1 28.80 36.49 -58.59
CA MET A 1 27.61 36.91 -57.86
C MET A 1 26.82 35.65 -57.53
N VAL A 2 27.03 35.12 -56.37
CA VAL A 2 26.43 33.85 -55.91
C VAL A 2 25.26 34.18 -54.97
N ILE A 3 24.07 33.79 -55.36
CA ILE A 3 22.84 33.99 -54.60
C ILE A 3 22.69 32.74 -53.70
N VAL A 4 22.81 32.95 -52.40
CA VAL A 4 22.55 31.90 -51.40
C VAL A 4 21.05 31.99 -50.99
N ALA A 5 20.27 31.02 -51.41
CA ALA A 5 18.87 30.90 -51.00
C ALA A 5 18.80 30.28 -49.60
N SER A 6 18.28 31.04 -48.62
CA SER A 6 18.05 30.61 -47.25
C SER A 6 16.73 29.86 -47.19
N VAL A 7 16.74 28.58 -46.92
CA VAL A 7 15.53 27.75 -46.70
C VAL A 7 15.16 27.82 -45.22
N CYS A 8 14.08 28.52 -44.89
CA CYS A 8 13.47 28.47 -43.58
C CYS A 8 12.69 27.17 -43.39
N VAL A 9 13.18 26.27 -42.56
CA VAL A 9 12.43 25.08 -42.11
C VAL A 9 11.54 25.50 -40.95
N ALA A 10 10.24 25.57 -41.19
CA ALA A 10 9.25 25.77 -40.13
C ALA A 10 9.05 24.44 -39.36
N ALA A 11 9.52 24.40 -38.13
CA ALA A 11 9.24 23.28 -37.19
C ALA A 11 7.76 23.37 -36.76
N ILE A 12 6.95 22.43 -37.24
CA ILE A 12 5.59 22.23 -36.77
C ILE A 12 5.70 21.54 -35.41
N LEU A 13 5.51 22.28 -34.31
CA LEU A 13 5.32 21.74 -33.00
C LEU A 13 3.92 21.08 -32.93
N GLY A 14 3.86 19.81 -33.28
CA GLY A 14 2.70 18.97 -33.04
C GLY A 14 2.51 18.80 -31.57
N GLY A 15 1.59 19.55 -30.95
CA GLY A 15 1.14 19.28 -29.59
C GLY A 15 0.51 17.90 -29.54
N ALA A 16 1.18 16.95 -28.88
CA ALA A 16 0.60 15.66 -28.59
C ALA A 16 -0.60 15.89 -27.64
N ASN A 17 -1.79 15.81 -28.21
CA ASN A 17 -3.05 15.80 -27.45
C ASN A 17 -3.08 14.45 -26.70
N GLN A 18 -2.50 14.38 -25.48
CA GLN A 18 -2.62 13.21 -24.65
C GLN A 18 -4.09 13.03 -24.30
N ALA A 19 -4.69 11.96 -24.81
CA ALA A 19 -6.02 11.54 -24.38
C ALA A 19 -6.04 11.40 -22.83
N PRO A 20 -7.15 11.74 -22.17
CA PRO A 20 -7.27 11.52 -20.75
C PRO A 20 -7.01 10.03 -20.44
N PRO A 21 -6.33 9.71 -19.32
CA PRO A 21 -6.07 8.33 -18.95
C PRO A 21 -7.41 7.57 -18.93
N PRO A 22 -7.45 6.34 -19.47
CA PRO A 22 -8.64 5.53 -19.45
C PRO A 22 -9.13 5.35 -18.00
N ALA A 23 -10.44 5.25 -17.81
CA ALA A 23 -11.05 4.91 -16.52
C ALA A 23 -10.26 3.77 -15.87
N ALA A 24 -9.97 3.89 -14.56
CA ALA A 24 -9.06 3.02 -13.82
C ALA A 24 -9.11 1.58 -14.34
N ALA A 25 -8.00 1.12 -14.90
CA ALA A 25 -7.94 -0.19 -15.53
C ALA A 25 -8.34 -1.28 -14.52
N ALA A 26 -8.92 -2.40 -14.97
CA ALA A 26 -9.32 -3.50 -14.10
C ALA A 26 -8.30 -3.83 -12.98
N PRO A 27 -6.96 -3.85 -13.25
CA PRO A 27 -5.94 -4.05 -12.23
C PRO A 27 -5.94 -3.03 -11.08
N GLU A 28 -6.26 -1.76 -11.34
CA GLU A 28 -6.34 -0.76 -10.26
C GLU A 28 -7.55 -1.01 -9.34
N LYS A 29 -8.69 -1.37 -9.92
CA LYS A 29 -9.89 -1.71 -9.15
C LYS A 29 -9.62 -2.92 -8.25
N GLU A 30 -9.04 -3.97 -8.82
CA GLU A 30 -8.70 -5.20 -8.09
C GLU A 30 -7.68 -4.94 -6.96
N ALA A 31 -6.68 -4.09 -7.21
CA ALA A 31 -5.72 -3.68 -6.19
C ALA A 31 -6.42 -2.90 -5.06
N ARG A 32 -7.39 -2.03 -5.35
CA ARG A 32 -8.19 -1.34 -4.34
C ARG A 32 -9.02 -2.30 -3.50
N GLU A 33 -9.55 -3.35 -4.11
CA GLU A 33 -10.27 -4.42 -3.39
C GLU A 33 -9.31 -5.18 -2.46
N ALA A 34 -8.08 -5.48 -2.91
CA ALA A 34 -7.06 -6.10 -2.06
C ALA A 34 -6.67 -5.22 -0.87
N VAL A 35 -6.57 -3.89 -1.05
CA VAL A 35 -6.37 -2.94 0.05
C VAL A 35 -7.51 -3.03 1.07
N ALA A 36 -8.75 -3.06 0.63
CA ALA A 36 -9.91 -3.19 1.53
C ALA A 36 -9.84 -4.49 2.34
N GLN A 37 -9.46 -5.61 1.70
CA GLN A 37 -9.29 -6.90 2.39
C GLN A 37 -8.15 -6.85 3.41
N PHE A 38 -7.06 -6.15 3.13
CA PHE A 38 -5.99 -5.96 4.12
C PHE A 38 -6.49 -5.25 5.37
N TYR A 39 -7.26 -4.14 5.26
CA TYR A 39 -7.76 -3.44 6.45
C TYR A 39 -8.84 -4.23 7.22
N ILE A 40 -9.60 -5.08 6.55
CA ILE A 40 -10.47 -6.05 7.23
C ILE A 40 -9.60 -7.03 8.04
N ALA A 41 -8.54 -7.57 7.44
CA ALA A 41 -7.62 -8.50 8.08
C ALA A 41 -6.86 -7.84 9.24
N LEU A 42 -6.40 -6.59 9.08
CA LEU A 42 -5.72 -5.82 10.12
C LEU A 42 -6.61 -5.62 11.35
N ASN A 43 -7.87 -5.24 11.14
CA ASN A 43 -8.80 -5.04 12.24
C ASN A 43 -9.21 -6.36 12.92
N ALA A 44 -9.31 -7.48 12.19
CA ALA A 44 -9.50 -8.80 12.77
C ALA A 44 -8.29 -9.21 13.62
N MET A 45 -7.07 -8.96 13.13
CA MET A 45 -5.82 -9.23 13.85
C MET A 45 -5.77 -8.48 15.19
N PHE A 46 -6.28 -7.25 15.28
CA PHE A 46 -6.37 -6.50 16.53
C PHE A 46 -7.31 -7.13 17.58
N THR A 47 -8.18 -8.06 17.17
CA THR A 47 -8.98 -8.86 18.11
C THR A 47 -8.33 -10.20 18.48
N GLY A 48 -7.20 -10.54 17.83
CA GLY A 48 -6.47 -11.79 18.00
C GLY A 48 -6.71 -12.80 16.86
N ASP A 49 -7.55 -12.49 15.87
CA ASP A 49 -7.78 -13.37 14.71
C ASP A 49 -6.74 -13.09 13.61
N ILE A 50 -5.72 -13.94 13.55
CA ILE A 50 -4.61 -13.84 12.58
C ILE A 50 -4.96 -14.43 11.20
N LYS A 51 -6.01 -15.25 11.11
CA LYS A 51 -6.29 -16.01 9.88
C LYS A 51 -6.50 -15.11 8.64
N PRO A 52 -7.30 -14.03 8.67
CA PRO A 52 -7.45 -13.16 7.51
C PRO A 52 -6.14 -12.50 7.08
N MET A 53 -5.23 -12.20 8.01
CA MET A 53 -3.91 -11.65 7.70
C MET A 53 -3.06 -12.64 6.91
N ASN A 54 -3.06 -13.93 7.30
CA ASN A 54 -2.37 -14.97 6.55
C ASN A 54 -2.95 -15.11 5.13
N ASP A 55 -4.23 -14.91 4.95
CA ASP A 55 -4.91 -15.05 3.65
C ASP A 55 -4.58 -13.91 2.68
N VAL A 56 -4.31 -12.68 3.15
CA VAL A 56 -4.02 -11.52 2.28
C VAL A 56 -2.55 -11.42 1.87
N TRP A 57 -1.62 -12.00 2.63
CA TRP A 57 -0.20 -11.99 2.30
C TRP A 57 0.22 -13.09 1.31
N SER A 58 1.25 -12.79 0.53
CA SER A 58 2.04 -13.80 -0.15
C SER A 58 2.91 -14.54 0.85
N HIS A 59 3.04 -15.86 0.69
CA HIS A 59 3.90 -16.68 1.54
C HIS A 59 5.31 -16.90 0.93
N ALA A 60 5.71 -16.00 0.03
CA ALA A 60 7.01 -16.07 -0.63
C ALA A 60 8.18 -15.63 0.30
N ALA A 61 9.38 -15.95 -0.11
CA ALA A 61 10.59 -15.62 0.65
C ALA A 61 11.03 -14.15 0.48
N ASP A 62 10.43 -13.42 -0.47
CA ASP A 62 10.79 -12.04 -0.83
C ASP A 62 9.85 -10.98 -0.23
N VAL A 63 8.86 -11.39 0.58
CA VAL A 63 7.96 -10.43 1.23
C VAL A 63 8.67 -9.66 2.34
N THR A 64 8.23 -8.41 2.58
CA THR A 64 8.87 -7.53 3.58
C THR A 64 7.84 -6.83 4.44
N TYR A 65 8.16 -6.64 5.71
CA TYR A 65 7.36 -5.85 6.64
C TYR A 65 8.23 -4.93 7.49
N MET A 66 7.87 -3.67 7.54
CA MET A 66 8.46 -2.64 8.40
C MET A 66 7.32 -1.93 9.13
N GLY A 67 7.09 -2.32 10.38
CA GLY A 67 6.01 -1.77 11.19
C GLY A 67 6.37 -0.43 11.86
N PRO A 68 5.37 0.31 12.39
CA PRO A 68 5.58 1.64 12.95
C PRO A 68 6.39 1.65 14.25
N ALA A 69 6.50 0.51 14.93
CA ALA A 69 7.33 0.34 16.12
C ALA A 69 8.81 0.03 15.79
N GLY A 70 9.16 0.00 14.52
CA GLY A 70 10.48 -0.38 14.03
C GLY A 70 10.56 -1.85 13.65
N GLY A 71 11.77 -2.29 13.31
CA GLY A 71 12.01 -3.64 12.83
C GLY A 71 11.90 -3.77 11.31
N TYR A 72 12.54 -4.82 10.77
CA TYR A 72 12.53 -5.14 9.35
C TYR A 72 12.51 -6.65 9.20
N GLN A 73 11.36 -7.17 8.78
CA GLN A 73 11.12 -8.59 8.59
C GLN A 73 11.22 -8.93 7.09
N ILE A 74 11.93 -9.99 6.75
CA ILE A 74 12.09 -10.48 5.38
C ILE A 74 11.66 -11.94 5.33
N GLY A 75 10.86 -12.29 4.31
CA GLY A 75 10.29 -13.61 4.08
C GLY A 75 9.09 -13.92 4.95
N TRP A 76 8.17 -14.71 4.39
CA TRP A 76 6.89 -15.00 5.04
C TRP A 76 7.04 -15.57 6.46
N LYS A 77 8.03 -16.40 6.69
CA LYS A 77 8.24 -16.97 8.04
C LYS A 77 8.34 -15.87 9.09
N ASN A 78 9.25 -14.90 8.88
CA ASN A 78 9.48 -13.82 9.84
C ASN A 78 8.32 -12.81 9.88
N VAL A 79 7.74 -12.50 8.71
CA VAL A 79 6.58 -11.61 8.60
C VAL A 79 5.36 -12.22 9.30
N GLY A 80 5.07 -13.49 9.10
CA GLY A 80 3.95 -14.17 9.73
C GLY A 80 4.11 -14.31 11.26
N GLU A 81 5.35 -14.58 11.73
CA GLU A 81 5.66 -14.60 13.17
C GLU A 81 5.42 -13.21 13.80
N GLU A 82 5.81 -12.13 13.13
CA GLU A 82 5.59 -10.77 13.63
C GLU A 82 4.09 -10.42 13.67
N TRP A 83 3.31 -10.77 12.63
CA TRP A 83 1.85 -10.60 12.65
C TRP A 83 1.19 -11.42 13.77
N GLY A 84 1.66 -12.65 14.01
CA GLY A 84 1.21 -13.48 15.12
C GLY A 84 1.49 -12.84 16.48
N ARG A 85 2.67 -12.24 16.65
CA ARG A 85 3.04 -11.50 17.87
C ARG A 85 2.11 -10.29 18.09
N GLN A 86 1.82 -9.54 17.03
CA GLN A 86 0.90 -8.39 17.11
C GLN A 86 -0.54 -8.83 17.41
N ALA A 87 -1.01 -9.92 16.80
CA ALA A 87 -2.34 -10.48 17.09
C ALA A 87 -2.49 -10.87 18.57
N ALA A 88 -1.43 -11.44 19.17
CA ALA A 88 -1.43 -11.81 20.59
C ALA A 88 -1.56 -10.60 21.53
N MET A 89 -1.20 -9.39 21.07
CA MET A 89 -1.35 -8.16 21.87
C MET A 89 -2.82 -7.72 22.00
N LYS A 90 -3.71 -8.15 21.08
CA LYS A 90 -5.15 -7.82 21.09
C LYS A 90 -5.40 -6.33 21.29
N LEU A 91 -4.76 -5.51 20.49
CA LEU A 91 -4.77 -4.04 20.61
C LEU A 91 -6.17 -3.42 20.50
N GLY A 92 -7.16 -4.16 19.99
CA GLY A 92 -8.53 -3.66 19.82
C GLY A 92 -8.61 -2.40 18.94
N GLY A 93 -9.73 -1.71 19.04
CA GLY A 93 -9.93 -0.50 18.25
C GLY A 93 -10.21 -0.75 16.78
N LYS A 94 -9.97 0.26 15.94
CA LYS A 94 -10.19 0.19 14.49
C LYS A 94 -9.26 1.13 13.76
N ILE A 95 -8.64 0.64 12.69
CA ILE A 95 -7.82 1.41 11.76
C ILE A 95 -8.47 1.40 10.38
N GLU A 96 -8.54 2.56 9.76
CA GLU A 96 -9.07 2.74 8.40
C GLU A 96 -8.07 3.49 7.53
N PRO A 97 -7.97 3.13 6.23
CA PRO A 97 -7.15 3.87 5.29
C PRO A 97 -7.84 5.18 4.89
N SER A 98 -7.06 6.24 4.70
CA SER A 98 -7.51 7.49 4.08
C SER A 98 -6.52 7.97 3.03
N ASP A 99 -7.00 8.78 2.09
CA ASP A 99 -6.18 9.36 1.02
C ASP A 99 -5.44 8.30 0.18
N ILE A 100 -6.17 7.24 -0.20
CA ILE A 100 -5.62 6.07 -0.90
C ILE A 100 -5.23 6.44 -2.33
N HIS A 101 -3.93 6.34 -2.63
CA HIS A 101 -3.36 6.46 -3.96
C HIS A 101 -2.84 5.11 -4.43
N VAL A 102 -3.29 4.65 -5.59
CA VAL A 102 -2.92 3.34 -6.18
C VAL A 102 -2.21 3.56 -7.51
N ILE A 103 -1.09 2.89 -7.68
CA ILE A 103 -0.38 2.78 -8.96
C ILE A 103 -0.34 1.30 -9.33
N ALA A 104 -1.06 0.90 -10.38
CA ALA A 104 -1.02 -0.45 -10.91
C ALA A 104 -0.03 -0.53 -12.10
N ILE A 105 0.84 -1.52 -12.10
CA ILE A 105 1.93 -1.68 -13.08
C ILE A 105 1.73 -3.01 -13.82
N GLY A 106 1.38 -2.93 -15.10
CA GLY A 106 1.30 -4.08 -16.01
C GLY A 106 0.33 -5.18 -15.58
N GLY A 107 -0.61 -4.90 -14.67
CA GLY A 107 -1.53 -5.90 -14.13
C GLY A 107 -0.87 -6.95 -13.22
N ALA A 108 0.40 -6.79 -12.89
CA ALA A 108 1.19 -7.73 -12.09
C ALA A 108 1.57 -7.19 -10.71
N LEU A 109 1.77 -5.88 -10.59
CA LEU A 109 2.18 -5.20 -9.37
C LEU A 109 1.29 -3.99 -9.10
N ALA A 110 1.10 -3.67 -7.83
CA ALA A 110 0.50 -2.42 -7.41
C ALA A 110 1.25 -1.85 -6.20
N ILE A 111 1.40 -0.53 -6.21
CA ILE A 111 1.92 0.23 -5.07
C ILE A 111 0.78 1.09 -4.55
N VAL A 112 0.56 1.05 -3.26
CA VAL A 112 -0.50 1.79 -2.59
C VAL A 112 0.12 2.66 -1.50
N SER A 113 -0.18 3.96 -1.54
CA SER A 113 0.22 4.90 -0.51
C SER A 113 -1.03 5.50 0.12
N ASN A 114 -1.07 5.56 1.45
CA ASN A 114 -2.22 6.10 2.19
C ASN A 114 -1.81 6.49 3.62
N TYR A 115 -2.72 7.15 4.32
CA TYR A 115 -2.66 7.23 5.77
C TYR A 115 -3.45 6.08 6.40
N GLU A 116 -2.99 5.61 7.55
CA GLU A 116 -3.72 4.73 8.46
C GLU A 116 -4.16 5.57 9.65
N LYS A 117 -5.46 5.71 9.83
CA LYS A 117 -6.04 6.54 10.88
C LYS A 117 -7.06 5.75 11.69
N GLY A 118 -7.12 6.06 12.97
CA GLY A 118 -8.06 5.42 13.88
C GLY A 118 -7.53 5.38 15.30
N GLU A 119 -7.81 4.30 15.98
CA GLU A 119 -7.42 4.11 17.38
C GLU A 119 -7.16 2.65 17.69
N ASN A 120 -6.22 2.39 18.57
CA ASN A 120 -6.09 1.13 19.30
C ASN A 120 -6.45 1.37 20.77
N LEU A 121 -6.44 0.32 21.58
CA LEU A 121 -6.69 0.36 23.02
C LEU A 121 -5.41 0.03 23.76
N ASP A 122 -5.16 0.72 24.88
CA ASP A 122 -4.13 0.30 25.82
C ASP A 122 -4.64 -0.81 26.75
N ALA A 123 -3.78 -1.29 27.64
CA ALA A 123 -4.11 -2.36 28.57
C ALA A 123 -5.27 -2.01 29.55
N THR A 124 -5.63 -0.73 29.68
CA THR A 124 -6.75 -0.25 30.50
C THR A 124 -8.04 -0.06 29.71
N GLY A 125 -8.00 -0.29 28.38
CA GLY A 125 -9.12 -0.06 27.47
C GLY A 125 -9.25 1.41 27.00
N LYS A 126 -8.26 2.26 27.32
CA LYS A 126 -8.24 3.65 26.86
C LYS A 126 -7.83 3.72 25.41
N LYS A 127 -8.50 4.56 24.63
CA LYS A 127 -8.22 4.81 23.23
C LYS A 127 -6.89 5.52 23.03
N ILE A 128 -6.04 4.96 22.18
CA ILE A 128 -4.78 5.52 21.73
C ILE A 128 -4.93 5.85 20.24
N PRO A 129 -4.87 7.13 19.84
CA PRO A 129 -5.02 7.52 18.46
C PRO A 129 -3.85 6.99 17.62
N VAL A 130 -4.18 6.55 16.40
CA VAL A 130 -3.21 6.12 15.39
C VAL A 130 -3.31 7.05 14.19
N SER A 131 -2.18 7.58 13.75
CA SER A 131 -2.06 8.34 12.52
C SER A 131 -0.65 8.12 11.97
N ILE A 132 -0.54 7.25 10.96
CA ILE A 132 0.73 6.84 10.36
C ILE A 132 0.62 6.85 8.84
N ARG A 133 1.75 6.93 8.14
CA ARG A 133 1.81 6.72 6.69
C ARG A 133 2.06 5.26 6.40
N ALA A 134 1.43 4.79 5.33
CA ALA A 134 1.63 3.43 4.85
C ALA A 134 1.99 3.41 3.37
N THR A 135 2.91 2.53 3.01
CA THR A 135 3.16 2.12 1.64
C THR A 135 3.06 0.61 1.58
N THR A 136 2.10 0.13 0.80
CA THR A 136 1.85 -1.30 0.62
C THR A 136 2.11 -1.69 -0.81
N THR A 137 2.78 -2.81 -1.02
CA THR A 137 3.04 -3.38 -2.34
C THR A 137 2.27 -4.68 -2.48
N PHE A 138 1.58 -4.82 -3.59
CA PHE A 138 0.84 -6.03 -3.95
C PHE A 138 1.39 -6.64 -5.24
N ARG A 139 1.31 -7.97 -5.35
CA ARG A 139 1.63 -8.75 -6.55
C ARG A 139 0.45 -9.66 -6.89
N CYS A 140 0.14 -9.76 -8.19
CA CYS A 140 -0.86 -10.70 -8.67
C CYS A 140 -0.25 -12.10 -8.77
N GLU A 141 -0.72 -13.02 -7.94
CA GLU A 141 -0.28 -14.41 -7.87
C GLU A 141 -1.45 -15.35 -8.18
N GLY A 142 -1.38 -16.05 -9.31
CA GLY A 142 -2.46 -16.95 -9.72
C GLY A 142 -3.84 -16.27 -9.84
N GLY A 143 -3.86 -15.01 -10.31
CA GLY A 143 -5.07 -14.20 -10.45
C GLY A 143 -5.59 -13.59 -9.15
N LYS A 144 -4.81 -13.64 -8.08
CA LYS A 144 -5.15 -13.01 -6.78
C LYS A 144 -4.08 -12.00 -6.38
N TRP A 145 -4.51 -10.83 -5.96
CA TRP A 145 -3.61 -9.82 -5.43
C TRP A 145 -3.20 -10.18 -4.00
N LYS A 146 -1.89 -10.32 -3.78
CA LYS A 146 -1.27 -10.67 -2.50
C LYS A 146 -0.33 -9.57 -2.07
N MET A 147 -0.32 -9.24 -0.79
CA MET A 147 0.68 -8.33 -0.22
C MET A 147 2.06 -8.96 -0.29
N ILE A 148 3.03 -8.18 -0.74
CA ILE A 148 4.45 -8.56 -0.75
C ILE A 148 5.31 -7.58 0.02
N GLY A 149 4.76 -6.43 0.40
CA GLY A 149 5.45 -5.44 1.19
C GLY A 149 4.47 -4.54 1.94
N HIS A 150 4.80 -4.20 3.18
CA HIS A 150 4.08 -3.20 3.95
C HIS A 150 5.06 -2.42 4.81
N HIS A 151 5.13 -1.12 4.57
CA HIS A 151 5.97 -0.21 5.32
C HIS A 151 5.11 0.90 5.91
N THR A 152 5.23 1.09 7.21
CA THR A 152 4.55 2.17 7.94
C THR A 152 5.56 2.97 8.75
N ASP A 153 5.30 4.27 8.90
CA ASP A 153 6.09 5.14 9.75
C ASP A 153 5.20 6.07 10.59
N VAL A 154 5.70 6.36 11.78
CA VAL A 154 5.07 7.32 12.67
C VAL A 154 5.32 8.74 12.15
N LEU A 155 4.30 9.60 12.26
CA LEU A 155 4.42 11.04 11.98
C LEU A 155 4.55 11.81 13.31
N PRO A 156 5.76 12.03 13.84
CA PRO A 156 5.92 12.67 15.15
C PRO A 156 5.32 14.09 15.21
N SER A 157 5.28 14.78 14.06
CA SER A 157 4.68 16.11 13.93
C SER A 157 3.15 16.10 13.99
N LEU A 158 2.50 14.96 13.76
CA LEU A 158 1.05 14.78 13.82
C LEU A 158 0.60 14.06 15.10
N ALA A 159 1.53 13.60 15.90
CA ALA A 159 1.29 12.93 17.19
C ALA A 159 1.18 13.91 18.38
N LYS A 160 0.85 15.20 18.10
CA LYS A 160 0.67 16.24 19.12
C LYS A 160 -0.79 16.37 19.51
#